data_0e919b8c1754fedbef39ccfd7fe1d6f7
#
_entry.id   0e919b8c1754fedbef39ccfd7fe1d6f7
#
_cell.length_a   1.000
_cell.length_b   1.000
_cell.length_c   1.000
_cell.angle_alpha   90.00
_cell.angle_beta   90.00
_cell.angle_gamma   90.00
#
_symmetry.space_group_name_H-M   'P 1'
#
loop_
_entity.id
_entity.type
_entity.pdbx_description
1 polymer ?
#
loop_
_entity_poly.entity_id
_entity_poly.type
_entity_poly.pdbx_seq_one_letter_code
_entity_poly.pdbx_strand_id
1 'polypeptide(L)'
;MKQIYLDNGATSFPKAPGVGQAMKDYIEKVGVNVNRSSYRATAEAALSTLTVREDLCRLFGAGEDPSYAIFTSGVTMSLNMIMKGALHPGDHLIISGMEHNAVARPATQLEAAGVAVSIAPCDGDGVLRLEEFEKLITPKTRLVVMQYASNVSGTIQPMGEIGAICRRHGVLLAVDSAQAAGHFAFDMRKLQIDALCFTGHKGLLGPSGIGGFVMNEEMNKALTPLIAGGTGSMSALLEMPPTLPDRYEAGTPNLPGIMGLGVALRYLQEVGLDALHRREMALTERFLSGLRGNEHIRIPGPADAKGRVGVISVDFLRQDNAEVAFQLEEQYGILTRCGLHCAPLAHKTLGSYPEGTVRFSIGYTTTEEEVDAAIRAIHDLA
;
A
#
# COMPACT_ATOMS: atom_id res chain seq x y z
N MET A 1 28.82 14.82 2.31
CA MET A 1 28.39 14.07 1.12
C MET A 1 26.91 14.38 0.84
N LYS A 2 26.47 14.55 -0.43
CA LYS A 2 25.04 14.73 -0.73
C LYS A 2 24.34 13.40 -0.46
N GLN A 3 23.28 13.40 0.33
CA GLN A 3 22.49 12.19 0.59
C GLN A 3 21.64 11.82 -0.63
N ILE A 4 21.61 10.54 -0.97
CA ILE A 4 20.78 9.93 -2.01
C ILE A 4 19.72 9.08 -1.32
N TYR A 5 18.45 9.44 -1.44
CA TYR A 5 17.35 8.75 -0.77
C TYR A 5 16.71 7.71 -1.69
N LEU A 6 16.97 6.44 -1.41
CA LEU A 6 16.43 5.28 -2.13
C LEU A 6 15.62 4.34 -1.22
N ASP A 7 14.96 4.87 -0.18
CA ASP A 7 14.04 4.11 0.68
C ASP A 7 12.58 4.61 0.56
N ASN A 8 12.16 5.02 -0.63
CA ASN A 8 10.79 5.49 -0.89
C ASN A 8 9.72 4.40 -0.63
N GLY A 9 10.07 3.13 -0.71
CA GLY A 9 9.20 2.00 -0.37
C GLY A 9 8.85 1.92 1.12
N ALA A 10 9.65 2.53 2.02
CA ALA A 10 9.28 2.70 3.43
C ALA A 10 8.39 3.93 3.62
N THR A 11 8.80 5.07 3.10
CA THR A 11 8.01 6.32 3.04
C THR A 11 8.59 7.22 1.95
N SER A 12 7.75 7.89 1.17
CA SER A 12 8.26 8.84 0.16
C SER A 12 8.95 10.03 0.81
N PHE A 13 10.06 10.46 0.23
CA PHE A 13 10.75 11.70 0.63
C PHE A 13 11.42 12.34 -0.60
N PRO A 14 11.20 13.68 -0.80
CA PRO A 14 10.29 14.57 -0.06
C PRO A 14 8.81 14.19 -0.27
N LYS A 15 7.91 14.80 0.50
CA LYS A 15 6.47 14.75 0.24
C LYS A 15 6.11 15.65 -0.94
N ALA A 16 4.90 15.49 -1.48
CA ALA A 16 4.42 16.41 -2.53
C ALA A 16 4.50 17.87 -2.03
N PRO A 17 4.81 18.82 -2.94
CA PRO A 17 4.86 20.24 -2.59
C PRO A 17 3.57 20.71 -1.93
N GLY A 18 3.67 21.48 -0.86
CA GLY A 18 2.53 22.06 -0.14
C GLY A 18 1.91 21.16 0.95
N VAL A 19 2.24 19.86 1.03
CA VAL A 19 1.69 18.95 2.06
C VAL A 19 1.93 19.47 3.48
N GLY A 20 3.18 19.78 3.82
CA GLY A 20 3.52 20.30 5.16
C GLY A 20 2.85 21.63 5.46
N GLN A 21 2.74 22.52 4.46
CA GLN A 21 2.07 23.80 4.62
C GLN A 21 0.56 23.65 4.89
N ALA A 22 -0.12 22.77 4.16
CA ALA A 22 -1.54 22.51 4.37
C ALA A 22 -1.84 21.97 5.78
N MET A 23 -1.00 21.06 6.28
CA MET A 23 -1.12 20.53 7.65
C MET A 23 -0.90 21.62 8.70
N LYS A 24 0.14 22.44 8.52
CA LYS A 24 0.43 23.59 9.38
C LYS A 24 -0.72 24.59 9.41
N ASP A 25 -1.21 24.96 8.22
CA ASP A 25 -2.31 25.93 8.08
C ASP A 25 -3.59 25.42 8.74
N TYR A 26 -3.88 24.13 8.63
CA TYR A 26 -5.03 23.54 9.32
C TYR A 26 -4.91 23.66 10.83
N ILE A 27 -3.75 23.30 11.40
CA ILE A 27 -3.50 23.35 12.85
C ILE A 27 -3.53 24.78 13.40
N GLU A 28 -2.91 25.74 12.70
CA GLU A 28 -2.71 27.11 13.20
C GLU A 28 -3.89 28.04 12.87
N LYS A 29 -4.62 27.81 11.77
CA LYS A 29 -5.60 28.78 11.26
C LYS A 29 -7.03 28.26 11.25
N VAL A 30 -7.25 26.93 11.19
CA VAL A 30 -8.58 26.31 11.10
C VAL A 30 -8.95 25.62 12.40
N GLY A 31 -8.26 24.55 12.79
CA GLY A 31 -8.30 23.90 14.11
C GLY A 31 -9.67 23.38 14.56
N VAL A 32 -10.64 23.20 13.66
CA VAL A 32 -12.01 22.79 13.99
C VAL A 32 -12.15 21.26 13.91
N ASN A 33 -13.20 20.72 14.54
CA ASN A 33 -13.59 19.32 14.40
C ASN A 33 -14.85 19.22 13.53
N VAL A 34 -14.84 18.30 12.58
CA VAL A 34 -16.02 18.00 11.73
C VAL A 34 -17.07 17.23 12.51
N ASN A 35 -18.33 17.28 12.07
CA ASN A 35 -19.49 16.54 12.60
C ASN A 35 -19.84 16.84 14.08
N ARG A 36 -19.22 17.85 14.73
CA ARG A 36 -19.46 18.16 16.16
C ARG A 36 -19.89 19.59 16.45
N SER A 37 -19.94 20.45 15.43
CA SER A 37 -20.28 21.86 15.56
C SER A 37 -20.97 22.36 14.30
N SER A 38 -21.76 23.45 14.42
CA SER A 38 -22.60 23.98 13.33
C SER A 38 -22.12 25.33 12.78
N TYR A 39 -20.89 25.77 13.11
CA TYR A 39 -20.35 27.02 12.59
C TYR A 39 -19.65 26.84 11.23
N ARG A 40 -19.49 27.93 10.49
CA ARG A 40 -19.04 27.98 9.10
C ARG A 40 -17.71 27.22 8.86
N ALA A 41 -16.72 27.40 9.72
CA ALA A 41 -15.41 26.75 9.55
C ALA A 41 -15.50 25.22 9.62
N THR A 42 -16.44 24.65 10.42
CA THR A 42 -16.70 23.20 10.46
C THR A 42 -17.30 22.71 9.15
N ALA A 43 -18.24 23.47 8.55
CA ALA A 43 -18.82 23.11 7.26
C ALA A 43 -17.77 23.15 6.13
N GLU A 44 -16.89 24.15 6.13
CA GLU A 44 -15.78 24.27 5.17
C GLU A 44 -14.78 23.11 5.31
N ALA A 45 -14.45 22.70 6.52
CA ALA A 45 -13.59 21.54 6.80
C ALA A 45 -14.25 20.20 6.35
N ALA A 46 -15.56 20.07 6.58
CA ALA A 46 -16.32 18.91 6.12
C ALA A 46 -16.36 18.83 4.58
N LEU A 47 -16.59 19.93 3.87
CA LEU A 47 -16.52 19.99 2.41
C LEU A 47 -15.13 19.65 1.89
N SER A 48 -14.07 20.15 2.53
CA SER A 48 -12.69 19.83 2.16
C SER A 48 -12.41 18.32 2.35
N THR A 49 -12.91 17.73 3.43
CA THR A 49 -12.80 16.27 3.68
C THR A 49 -13.55 15.46 2.63
N LEU A 50 -14.76 15.91 2.24
CA LEU A 50 -15.53 15.29 1.18
C LEU A 50 -14.77 15.31 -0.16
N THR A 51 -14.19 16.46 -0.53
CA THR A 51 -13.38 16.58 -1.76
C THR A 51 -12.21 15.58 -1.77
N VAL A 52 -11.53 15.36 -0.63
CA VAL A 52 -10.45 14.36 -0.56
C VAL A 52 -10.99 12.93 -0.79
N ARG A 53 -12.19 12.60 -0.31
CA ARG A 53 -12.84 11.30 -0.60
C ARG A 53 -13.19 11.16 -2.08
N GLU A 54 -13.74 12.22 -2.70
CA GLU A 54 -14.02 12.26 -4.14
C GLU A 54 -12.76 12.04 -4.98
N ASP A 55 -11.64 12.69 -4.59
CA ASP A 55 -10.35 12.53 -5.25
C ASP A 55 -9.81 11.10 -5.12
N LEU A 56 -9.97 10.45 -3.97
CA LEU A 56 -9.61 9.04 -3.76
C LEU A 56 -10.48 8.10 -4.62
N CYS A 57 -11.80 8.29 -4.63
CA CYS A 57 -12.71 7.49 -5.46
C CYS A 57 -12.37 7.62 -6.94
N ARG A 58 -12.07 8.85 -7.40
CA ARG A 58 -11.64 9.13 -8.79
C ARG A 58 -10.29 8.46 -9.10
N LEU A 59 -9.31 8.61 -8.22
CA LEU A 59 -7.98 8.04 -8.40
C LEU A 59 -8.00 6.52 -8.55
N PHE A 60 -8.84 5.84 -7.78
CA PHE A 60 -8.94 4.38 -7.76
C PHE A 60 -10.03 3.81 -8.66
N GLY A 61 -10.80 4.65 -9.36
CA GLY A 61 -11.92 4.18 -10.19
C GLY A 61 -13.01 3.47 -9.38
N ALA A 62 -13.28 3.94 -8.15
CA ALA A 62 -14.12 3.22 -7.19
C ALA A 62 -15.64 3.46 -7.35
N GLY A 63 -16.06 4.50 -8.04
CA GLY A 63 -17.47 4.91 -8.15
C GLY A 63 -17.66 6.38 -7.79
N GLU A 64 -18.92 6.83 -7.78
CA GLU A 64 -19.26 8.25 -7.63
C GLU A 64 -19.60 8.62 -6.17
N ASP A 65 -19.94 7.64 -5.32
CA ASP A 65 -20.30 7.90 -3.93
C ASP A 65 -19.04 7.95 -3.03
N PRO A 66 -18.62 9.16 -2.59
CA PRO A 66 -17.42 9.33 -1.78
C PRO A 66 -17.58 8.79 -0.35
N SER A 67 -18.78 8.45 0.09
CA SER A 67 -19.01 7.88 1.43
C SER A 67 -18.36 6.50 1.59
N TYR A 68 -18.09 5.79 0.50
CA TYR A 68 -17.40 4.50 0.49
C TYR A 68 -15.87 4.61 0.64
N ALA A 69 -15.31 5.81 0.65
CA ALA A 69 -13.91 6.04 0.99
C ALA A 69 -13.78 6.31 2.50
N ILE A 70 -13.18 5.40 3.23
CA ILE A 70 -13.04 5.41 4.68
C ILE A 70 -11.61 5.77 5.08
N PHE A 71 -11.44 6.77 5.94
CA PHE A 71 -10.13 7.13 6.48
C PHE A 71 -9.74 6.28 7.68
N THR A 72 -8.48 5.92 7.73
CA THR A 72 -7.83 5.23 8.84
C THR A 72 -6.46 5.82 9.10
N SER A 73 -5.74 5.34 10.12
CA SER A 73 -4.35 5.74 10.37
C SER A 73 -3.35 5.21 9.32
N GLY A 74 -3.77 4.31 8.43
CA GLY A 74 -2.94 3.72 7.38
C GLY A 74 -3.41 2.33 6.97
N VAL A 75 -2.77 1.77 5.95
CA VAL A 75 -3.14 0.49 5.33
C VAL A 75 -3.25 -0.67 6.33
N THR A 76 -2.40 -0.72 7.35
CA THR A 76 -2.44 -1.77 8.37
C THR A 76 -3.75 -1.77 9.15
N MET A 77 -4.26 -0.59 9.53
CA MET A 77 -5.57 -0.48 10.18
C MET A 77 -6.69 -0.88 9.22
N SER A 78 -6.65 -0.42 7.98
CA SER A 78 -7.60 -0.76 6.93
C SER A 78 -7.72 -2.27 6.73
N LEU A 79 -6.59 -2.96 6.58
CA LEU A 79 -6.56 -4.41 6.41
C LEU A 79 -7.10 -5.16 7.63
N ASN A 80 -6.78 -4.70 8.86
CA ASN A 80 -7.38 -5.29 10.07
C ASN A 80 -8.90 -5.09 10.10
N MET A 81 -9.40 -3.91 9.72
CA MET A 81 -10.85 -3.63 9.68
C MET A 81 -11.55 -4.52 8.67
N ILE A 82 -10.99 -4.66 7.46
CA ILE A 82 -11.55 -5.53 6.40
C ILE A 82 -11.50 -7.00 6.83
N MET A 83 -10.33 -7.51 7.20
CA MET A 83 -10.14 -8.93 7.49
C MET A 83 -10.95 -9.38 8.72
N LYS A 84 -10.88 -8.63 9.81
CA LYS A 84 -11.57 -8.98 11.07
C LYS A 84 -13.05 -8.61 11.05
N GLY A 85 -13.46 -7.67 10.21
CA GLY A 85 -14.86 -7.30 10.03
C GLY A 85 -15.63 -8.25 9.13
N ALA A 86 -14.96 -8.90 8.16
CA ALA A 86 -15.61 -9.78 7.18
C ALA A 86 -15.55 -11.27 7.53
N LEU A 87 -14.67 -11.70 8.44
CA LEU A 87 -14.38 -13.12 8.68
C LEU A 87 -14.80 -13.55 10.10
N HIS A 88 -15.42 -14.73 10.17
CA HIS A 88 -15.88 -15.37 11.41
C HIS A 88 -15.32 -16.79 11.53
N PRO A 89 -15.29 -17.40 12.73
CA PRO A 89 -14.93 -18.80 12.91
C PRO A 89 -15.68 -19.74 11.96
N GLY A 90 -14.95 -20.58 11.25
CA GLY A 90 -15.49 -21.50 10.25
C GLY A 90 -15.44 -21.00 8.81
N ASP A 91 -15.16 -19.70 8.58
CA ASP A 91 -14.87 -19.14 7.26
C ASP A 91 -13.46 -19.51 6.78
N HIS A 92 -13.19 -19.25 5.48
CA HIS A 92 -11.91 -19.47 4.88
C HIS A 92 -11.38 -18.18 4.23
N LEU A 93 -10.11 -17.87 4.50
CA LEU A 93 -9.32 -16.76 3.97
C LEU A 93 -8.22 -17.30 3.06
N ILE A 94 -8.01 -16.67 1.91
CA ILE A 94 -6.83 -16.91 1.08
C ILE A 94 -5.98 -15.64 1.02
N ILE A 95 -4.68 -15.80 1.26
CA ILE A 95 -3.65 -14.76 1.08
C ILE A 95 -2.57 -15.27 0.15
N SER A 96 -1.70 -14.39 -0.40
CA SER A 96 -0.58 -14.84 -1.23
C SER A 96 0.69 -15.17 -0.42
N GLY A 97 1.59 -15.93 -1.05
CA GLY A 97 2.95 -16.17 -0.55
C GLY A 97 3.86 -14.93 -0.57
N MET A 98 3.36 -13.79 -1.01
CA MET A 98 4.12 -12.54 -1.11
C MET A 98 3.71 -11.47 -0.08
N GLU A 99 2.76 -11.76 0.81
CA GLU A 99 2.12 -10.76 1.66
C GLU A 99 3.06 -10.09 2.68
N HIS A 100 2.83 -8.79 2.87
CA HIS A 100 3.39 -8.01 3.96
C HIS A 100 2.79 -8.43 5.32
N ASN A 101 3.50 -8.18 6.42
CA ASN A 101 3.01 -8.46 7.78
C ASN A 101 1.68 -7.76 8.15
N ALA A 102 1.30 -6.72 7.42
CA ALA A 102 -0.01 -6.07 7.58
C ALA A 102 -1.18 -7.00 7.21
N VAL A 103 -0.94 -8.01 6.37
CA VAL A 103 -1.87 -9.09 6.00
C VAL A 103 -1.55 -10.38 6.77
N ALA A 104 -0.26 -10.81 6.77
CA ALA A 104 0.13 -12.10 7.35
C ALA A 104 -0.18 -12.21 8.86
N ARG A 105 0.09 -11.15 9.64
CA ARG A 105 -0.17 -11.18 11.09
C ARG A 105 -1.65 -11.21 11.45
N PRO A 106 -2.54 -10.38 10.87
CA PRO A 106 -3.98 -10.53 11.06
C PRO A 106 -4.50 -11.90 10.61
N ALA A 107 -3.98 -12.47 9.51
CA ALA A 107 -4.35 -13.82 9.06
C ALA A 107 -4.02 -14.88 10.12
N THR A 108 -2.81 -14.83 10.72
CA THR A 108 -2.43 -15.73 11.83
C THR A 108 -3.34 -15.56 13.07
N GLN A 109 -3.76 -14.32 13.39
CA GLN A 109 -4.71 -14.09 14.48
C GLN A 109 -6.10 -14.66 14.18
N LEU A 110 -6.56 -14.53 12.93
CA LEU A 110 -7.84 -15.11 12.49
C LEU A 110 -7.80 -16.64 12.48
N GLU A 111 -6.67 -17.23 12.07
CA GLU A 111 -6.47 -18.68 12.14
C GLU A 111 -6.58 -19.19 13.59
N ALA A 112 -5.95 -18.50 14.54
CA ALA A 112 -6.10 -18.81 15.97
C ALA A 112 -7.52 -18.62 16.49
N ALA A 113 -8.33 -17.78 15.82
CA ALA A 113 -9.76 -17.57 16.11
C ALA A 113 -10.71 -18.54 15.38
N GLY A 114 -10.19 -19.52 14.63
CA GLY A 114 -10.99 -20.55 13.97
C GLY A 114 -11.36 -20.25 12.50
N VAL A 115 -10.74 -19.28 11.86
CA VAL A 115 -10.81 -19.07 10.41
C VAL A 115 -9.77 -19.97 9.74
N ALA A 116 -10.15 -20.71 8.70
CA ALA A 116 -9.18 -21.45 7.90
C ALA A 116 -8.37 -20.46 7.03
N VAL A 117 -7.04 -20.65 6.95
CA VAL A 117 -6.17 -19.79 6.15
C VAL A 117 -5.39 -20.63 5.14
N SER A 118 -5.46 -20.25 3.85
CA SER A 118 -4.62 -20.83 2.80
C SER A 118 -3.68 -19.77 2.24
N ILE A 119 -2.42 -20.18 1.98
CA ILE A 119 -1.42 -19.34 1.33
C ILE A 119 -1.29 -19.79 -0.12
N ALA A 120 -1.72 -18.95 -1.05
CA ALA A 120 -1.62 -19.20 -2.48
C ALA A 120 -0.17 -19.08 -2.94
N PRO A 121 0.37 -20.07 -3.66
CA PRO A 121 1.76 -20.07 -4.09
C PRO A 121 2.02 -19.05 -5.19
N CYS A 122 3.24 -18.51 -5.17
CA CYS A 122 3.78 -17.66 -6.22
C CYS A 122 5.00 -18.35 -6.86
N ASP A 123 5.38 -17.89 -8.04
CA ASP A 123 6.59 -18.37 -8.72
C ASP A 123 7.88 -17.70 -8.17
N GLY A 124 9.03 -17.99 -8.80
CA GLY A 124 10.32 -17.45 -8.40
C GLY A 124 10.46 -15.93 -8.58
N ASP A 125 9.63 -15.32 -9.41
CA ASP A 125 9.55 -13.87 -9.61
C ASP A 125 8.50 -13.20 -8.67
N GLY A 126 7.81 -14.02 -7.87
CA GLY A 126 6.78 -13.58 -6.93
C GLY A 126 5.41 -13.35 -7.57
N VAL A 127 5.16 -13.83 -8.80
CA VAL A 127 3.86 -13.75 -9.47
C VAL A 127 2.96 -14.89 -9.00
N LEU A 128 1.71 -14.59 -8.68
CA LEU A 128 0.74 -15.58 -8.22
C LEU A 128 0.48 -16.65 -9.29
N ARG A 129 0.51 -17.92 -8.87
CA ARG A 129 0.13 -19.06 -9.71
C ARG A 129 -1.38 -19.22 -9.74
N LEU A 130 -2.02 -18.65 -10.77
CA LEU A 130 -3.48 -18.50 -10.83
C LEU A 130 -4.24 -19.82 -10.74
N GLU A 131 -3.77 -20.87 -11.45
CA GLU A 131 -4.43 -22.18 -11.42
C GLU A 131 -4.38 -22.85 -10.04
N GLU A 132 -3.25 -22.68 -9.33
CA GLU A 132 -3.09 -23.20 -7.97
C GLU A 132 -3.91 -22.38 -6.98
N PHE A 133 -3.95 -21.06 -7.17
CA PHE A 133 -4.81 -20.17 -6.38
C PHE A 133 -6.29 -20.55 -6.49
N GLU A 134 -6.80 -20.73 -7.72
CA GLU A 134 -8.22 -21.06 -7.94
C GLU A 134 -8.62 -22.39 -7.27
N LYS A 135 -7.73 -23.39 -7.25
CA LYS A 135 -7.95 -24.69 -6.57
C LYS A 135 -8.08 -24.58 -5.04
N LEU A 136 -7.58 -23.50 -4.43
CA LEU A 136 -7.73 -23.26 -2.98
C LEU A 136 -9.12 -22.76 -2.60
N ILE A 137 -9.91 -22.27 -3.56
CA ILE A 137 -11.24 -21.73 -3.29
C ILE A 137 -12.19 -22.88 -2.91
N THR A 138 -12.87 -22.73 -1.78
CA THR A 138 -13.86 -23.67 -1.25
C THR A 138 -15.20 -22.97 -1.03
N PRO A 139 -16.30 -23.69 -0.77
CA PRO A 139 -17.59 -23.08 -0.41
C PRO A 139 -17.55 -22.23 0.88
N LYS A 140 -16.51 -22.40 1.71
CA LYS A 140 -16.27 -21.60 2.92
C LYS A 140 -15.43 -20.37 2.68
N THR A 141 -14.81 -20.21 1.49
CA THR A 141 -13.99 -19.05 1.17
C THR A 141 -14.87 -17.80 1.11
N ARG A 142 -14.58 -16.84 1.97
CA ARG A 142 -15.31 -15.56 2.06
C ARG A 142 -14.51 -14.39 1.56
N LEU A 143 -13.20 -14.43 1.78
CA LEU A 143 -12.32 -13.31 1.49
C LEU A 143 -11.00 -13.81 0.88
N VAL A 144 -10.55 -13.11 -0.14
CA VAL A 144 -9.19 -13.15 -0.67
C VAL A 144 -8.52 -11.81 -0.35
N VAL A 145 -7.31 -11.83 0.20
CA VAL A 145 -6.52 -10.61 0.44
C VAL A 145 -5.19 -10.75 -0.28
N MET A 146 -4.91 -9.82 -1.21
CA MET A 146 -3.70 -9.83 -2.03
C MET A 146 -3.04 -8.46 -2.03
N GLN A 147 -1.71 -8.42 -1.91
CA GLN A 147 -0.98 -7.19 -2.26
C GLN A 147 -1.00 -6.98 -3.77
N TYR A 148 -1.13 -5.71 -4.22
CA TYR A 148 -1.09 -5.40 -5.65
C TYR A 148 0.35 -5.42 -6.19
N ALA A 149 1.29 -4.86 -5.41
CA ALA A 149 2.71 -4.87 -5.75
C ALA A 149 3.55 -5.22 -4.52
N SER A 150 4.63 -5.97 -4.74
CA SER A 150 5.52 -6.42 -3.67
C SER A 150 6.41 -5.29 -3.14
N ASN A 151 6.48 -5.17 -1.82
CA ASN A 151 7.42 -4.27 -1.16
C ASN A 151 8.85 -4.83 -1.05
N VAL A 152 9.08 -6.04 -1.59
CA VAL A 152 10.39 -6.70 -1.66
C VAL A 152 10.93 -6.66 -3.09
N SER A 153 10.23 -7.29 -4.03
CA SER A 153 10.68 -7.43 -5.43
C SER A 153 10.07 -6.40 -6.39
N GLY A 154 9.09 -5.63 -5.95
CA GLY A 154 8.33 -4.73 -6.83
C GLY A 154 7.31 -5.43 -7.71
N THR A 155 7.28 -6.76 -7.77
CA THR A 155 6.41 -7.58 -8.63
C THR A 155 4.95 -7.16 -8.53
N ILE A 156 4.31 -6.86 -9.66
CA ILE A 156 2.88 -6.54 -9.76
C ILE A 156 2.10 -7.82 -9.96
N GLN A 157 1.03 -8.01 -9.18
CA GLN A 157 0.16 -9.18 -9.29
C GLN A 157 -0.86 -9.03 -10.43
N PRO A 158 -1.29 -10.13 -11.06
CA PRO A 158 -2.28 -10.14 -12.15
C PRO A 158 -3.71 -9.89 -11.61
N MET A 159 -3.98 -8.65 -11.13
CA MET A 159 -5.22 -8.31 -10.42
C MET A 159 -6.48 -8.51 -11.24
N GLY A 160 -6.42 -8.34 -12.57
CA GLY A 160 -7.58 -8.56 -13.44
C GLY A 160 -8.03 -10.01 -13.42
N GLU A 161 -7.09 -10.94 -13.52
CA GLU A 161 -7.34 -12.39 -13.49
C GLU A 161 -7.77 -12.84 -12.09
N ILE A 162 -7.13 -12.31 -11.03
CA ILE A 162 -7.49 -12.60 -9.64
C ILE A 162 -8.93 -12.14 -9.36
N GLY A 163 -9.27 -10.91 -9.74
CA GLY A 163 -10.63 -10.39 -9.57
C GLY A 163 -11.68 -11.19 -10.35
N ALA A 164 -11.36 -11.59 -11.59
CA ALA A 164 -12.25 -12.43 -12.40
C ALA A 164 -12.48 -13.82 -11.77
N ILE A 165 -11.45 -14.43 -11.18
CA ILE A 165 -11.56 -15.69 -10.45
C ILE A 165 -12.45 -15.48 -9.20
N CYS A 166 -12.17 -14.49 -8.36
CA CYS A 166 -12.96 -14.21 -7.16
C CYS A 166 -14.44 -13.98 -7.50
N ARG A 167 -14.72 -13.20 -8.54
CA ARG A 167 -16.09 -12.92 -9.00
C ARG A 167 -16.84 -14.17 -9.47
N ARG A 168 -16.18 -15.08 -10.21
CA ARG A 168 -16.80 -16.34 -10.66
C ARG A 168 -17.22 -17.22 -9.48
N HIS A 169 -16.47 -17.18 -8.39
CA HIS A 169 -16.73 -17.99 -7.20
C HIS A 169 -17.55 -17.28 -6.13
N GLY A 170 -17.95 -16.02 -6.34
CA GLY A 170 -18.71 -15.21 -5.37
C GLY A 170 -17.91 -14.91 -4.10
N VAL A 171 -16.59 -14.77 -4.20
CA VAL A 171 -15.65 -14.48 -3.10
C VAL A 171 -15.24 -13.02 -3.15
N LEU A 172 -15.20 -12.34 -2.01
CA LEU A 172 -14.77 -10.95 -1.91
C LEU A 172 -13.24 -10.82 -2.09
N LEU A 173 -12.81 -9.77 -2.79
CA LEU A 173 -11.40 -9.43 -3.01
C LEU A 173 -11.04 -8.12 -2.32
N ALA A 174 -10.17 -8.17 -1.33
CA ALA A 174 -9.52 -6.98 -0.74
C ALA A 174 -8.05 -6.90 -1.19
N VAL A 175 -7.60 -5.68 -1.53
CA VAL A 175 -6.27 -5.47 -2.08
C VAL A 175 -5.46 -4.52 -1.20
N ASP A 176 -4.26 -4.95 -0.79
CA ASP A 176 -3.23 -4.08 -0.23
C ASP A 176 -2.53 -3.32 -1.37
N SER A 177 -2.84 -2.05 -1.52
CA SER A 177 -2.25 -1.20 -2.55
C SER A 177 -1.11 -0.31 -2.04
N ALA A 178 -0.52 -0.63 -0.88
CA ALA A 178 0.50 0.21 -0.24
C ALA A 178 1.72 0.50 -1.14
N GLN A 179 2.03 -0.38 -2.09
CA GLN A 179 3.12 -0.22 -3.06
C GLN A 179 2.62 -0.01 -4.50
N ALA A 180 1.30 0.15 -4.71
CA ALA A 180 0.71 0.37 -6.02
C ALA A 180 0.04 1.75 -6.12
N ALA A 181 -0.66 2.17 -5.07
CA ALA A 181 -1.35 3.46 -5.03
C ALA A 181 -0.37 4.62 -5.22
N GLY A 182 -0.60 5.42 -6.26
CA GLY A 182 0.26 6.55 -6.64
C GLY A 182 1.43 6.22 -7.56
N HIS A 183 1.72 4.93 -7.82
CA HIS A 183 2.79 4.51 -8.75
C HIS A 183 2.28 4.34 -10.19
N PHE A 184 1.05 3.85 -10.38
CA PHE A 184 0.43 3.70 -11.69
C PHE A 184 -1.10 3.78 -11.59
N ALA A 185 -1.74 4.05 -12.72
CA ALA A 185 -3.20 4.16 -12.79
C ALA A 185 -3.85 2.76 -12.88
N PHE A 186 -4.93 2.56 -12.13
CA PHE A 186 -5.78 1.38 -12.21
C PHE A 186 -7.23 1.74 -11.83
N ASP A 187 -8.16 0.86 -12.15
CA ASP A 187 -9.60 1.04 -11.89
C ASP A 187 -10.11 -0.19 -11.12
N MET A 188 -10.44 -0.02 -9.84
CA MET A 188 -10.83 -1.14 -8.98
C MET A 188 -12.13 -1.83 -9.45
N ARG A 189 -13.04 -1.10 -10.14
CA ARG A 189 -14.26 -1.71 -10.67
C ARG A 189 -13.96 -2.61 -11.86
N LYS A 190 -13.08 -2.18 -12.78
CA LYS A 190 -12.65 -2.99 -13.92
C LYS A 190 -11.88 -4.23 -13.46
N LEU A 191 -11.10 -4.10 -12.40
CA LEU A 191 -10.34 -5.19 -11.78
C LEU A 191 -11.19 -6.05 -10.83
N GLN A 192 -12.47 -5.71 -10.62
CA GLN A 192 -13.41 -6.41 -9.74
C GLN A 192 -12.91 -6.53 -8.29
N ILE A 193 -12.29 -5.46 -7.80
CA ILE A 193 -11.82 -5.33 -6.41
C ILE A 193 -12.96 -4.81 -5.56
N ASP A 194 -13.25 -5.49 -4.44
CA ASP A 194 -14.33 -5.12 -3.51
C ASP A 194 -13.88 -4.13 -2.44
N ALA A 195 -12.61 -4.20 -2.02
CA ALA A 195 -12.00 -3.19 -1.16
C ALA A 195 -10.53 -2.96 -1.55
N LEU A 196 -10.12 -1.70 -1.63
CA LEU A 196 -8.74 -1.27 -1.88
C LEU A 196 -8.22 -0.51 -0.67
N CYS A 197 -7.21 -1.09 0.02
CA CYS A 197 -6.57 -0.50 1.19
C CYS A 197 -5.33 0.29 0.79
N PHE A 198 -5.17 1.53 1.27
CA PHE A 198 -4.07 2.42 0.90
C PHE A 198 -3.43 3.10 2.12
N THR A 199 -2.22 3.65 1.92
CA THR A 199 -1.53 4.51 2.88
C THR A 199 -1.08 5.81 2.22
N GLY A 200 -1.22 6.93 2.92
CA GLY A 200 -0.94 8.25 2.34
C GLY A 200 0.55 8.54 2.13
N HIS A 201 1.43 7.95 2.94
CA HIS A 201 2.83 8.37 3.06
C HIS A 201 3.82 7.72 2.07
N LYS A 202 3.36 6.83 1.18
CA LYS A 202 4.19 6.18 0.14
C LYS A 202 3.92 6.81 -1.23
N GLY A 203 3.57 6.03 -2.25
CA GLY A 203 3.34 6.53 -3.60
C GLY A 203 2.28 7.62 -3.72
N LEU A 204 1.37 7.76 -2.76
CA LEU A 204 0.44 8.90 -2.71
C LEU A 204 1.11 10.22 -2.26
N LEU A 205 2.38 10.24 -1.88
CA LEU A 205 3.20 11.41 -1.55
C LEU A 205 2.67 12.29 -0.40
N GLY A 206 1.71 11.79 0.36
CA GLY A 206 1.05 12.46 1.48
C GLY A 206 1.74 12.23 2.82
N PRO A 207 1.16 12.71 3.93
CA PRO A 207 1.74 12.56 5.26
C PRO A 207 1.59 11.14 5.84
N SER A 208 2.41 10.82 6.83
CA SER A 208 2.24 9.65 7.68
C SER A 208 1.02 9.81 8.61
N GLY A 209 0.47 8.69 9.10
CA GLY A 209 -0.66 8.70 10.03
C GLY A 209 -2.01 8.96 9.39
N ILE A 210 -2.08 8.88 8.07
CA ILE A 210 -3.32 8.88 7.27
C ILE A 210 -3.24 7.82 6.19
N GLY A 211 -4.34 7.14 5.97
CA GLY A 211 -4.60 6.16 4.93
C GLY A 211 -6.08 5.85 4.94
N GLY A 212 -6.44 4.70 4.42
CA GLY A 212 -7.85 4.33 4.34
C GLY A 212 -8.09 3.11 3.47
N PHE A 213 -9.34 2.89 3.20
CA PHE A 213 -9.78 1.97 2.17
C PHE A 213 -10.97 2.55 1.40
N VAL A 214 -11.08 2.18 0.15
CA VAL A 214 -12.28 2.42 -0.66
C VAL A 214 -12.90 1.07 -0.94
N MET A 215 -14.21 0.96 -0.79
CA MET A 215 -14.93 -0.31 -0.94
C MET A 215 -16.17 -0.16 -1.80
N ASN A 216 -16.73 -1.29 -2.22
CA ASN A 216 -18.04 -1.35 -2.87
C ASN A 216 -19.15 -1.75 -1.85
N GLU A 217 -20.38 -1.82 -2.35
CA GLU A 217 -21.54 -2.15 -1.54
C GLU A 217 -21.50 -3.60 -0.99
N GLU A 218 -20.98 -4.54 -1.76
CA GLU A 218 -20.86 -5.95 -1.35
C GLU A 218 -19.92 -6.10 -0.15
N MET A 219 -18.78 -5.42 -0.19
CA MET A 219 -17.86 -5.38 0.96
C MET A 219 -18.51 -4.69 2.16
N ASN A 220 -19.19 -3.55 1.96
CA ASN A 220 -19.88 -2.86 3.06
C ASN A 220 -20.95 -3.74 3.75
N LYS A 221 -21.69 -4.57 2.99
CA LYS A 221 -22.67 -5.52 3.55
C LYS A 221 -22.01 -6.63 4.37
N ALA A 222 -20.81 -7.04 3.99
CA ALA A 222 -20.06 -8.10 4.66
C ALA A 222 -19.33 -7.64 5.92
N LEU A 223 -19.07 -6.32 6.06
CA LEU A 223 -18.24 -5.80 7.15
C LEU A 223 -19.04 -5.50 8.42
N THR A 224 -18.51 -5.98 9.54
CA THR A 224 -18.85 -5.49 10.88
C THR A 224 -17.80 -4.47 11.33
N PRO A 225 -18.18 -3.30 11.89
CA PRO A 225 -17.23 -2.34 12.43
C PRO A 225 -16.30 -2.96 13.49
N LEU A 226 -14.98 -2.85 13.29
CA LEU A 226 -13.98 -3.36 14.25
C LEU A 226 -13.87 -2.45 15.48
N ILE A 227 -14.08 -1.15 15.27
CA ILE A 227 -13.93 -0.12 16.31
C ILE A 227 -15.28 0.55 16.50
N ALA A 228 -15.75 0.60 17.74
CA ALA A 228 -16.95 1.33 18.11
C ALA A 228 -16.59 2.59 18.91
N GLY A 229 -17.33 3.67 18.67
CA GLY A 229 -17.13 4.94 19.37
C GLY A 229 -17.99 6.07 18.81
N GLY A 230 -17.82 7.27 19.38
CA GLY A 230 -18.60 8.43 18.94
C GLY A 230 -18.15 8.93 17.55
N THR A 231 -19.11 9.20 16.67
CA THR A 231 -18.89 9.67 15.30
C THR A 231 -19.30 11.15 15.11
N GLY A 232 -20.02 11.72 16.10
CA GLY A 232 -20.60 13.06 16.01
C GLY A 232 -21.97 13.10 15.35
N SER A 233 -22.44 11.99 14.77
CA SER A 233 -23.78 11.83 14.22
C SER A 233 -24.59 10.79 15.03
N MET A 234 -25.93 10.81 14.90
CA MET A 234 -26.87 9.83 15.47
C MET A 234 -26.59 9.49 16.95
N SER A 235 -26.23 10.49 17.76
CA SER A 235 -25.75 10.34 19.14
C SER A 235 -26.72 9.64 20.11
N ALA A 236 -27.97 9.45 19.74
CA ALA A 236 -28.97 8.72 20.51
C ALA A 236 -28.86 7.18 20.35
N LEU A 237 -28.16 6.71 19.31
CA LEU A 237 -27.95 5.28 19.12
C LEU A 237 -26.81 4.78 19.99
N LEU A 238 -26.96 3.58 20.57
CA LEU A 238 -25.90 2.88 21.30
C LEU A 238 -25.03 2.03 20.34
N GLU A 239 -25.60 1.61 19.21
CA GLU A 239 -24.88 0.94 18.14
C GLU A 239 -24.16 1.95 17.24
N MET A 240 -23.18 1.46 16.48
CA MET A 240 -22.55 2.30 15.43
C MET A 240 -23.59 2.73 14.40
N PRO A 241 -23.54 3.99 13.93
CA PRO A 241 -24.44 4.45 12.88
C PRO A 241 -24.40 3.54 11.66
N PRO A 242 -25.54 3.26 11.01
CA PRO A 242 -25.55 2.43 9.80
C PRO A 242 -25.06 3.18 8.56
N THR A 243 -24.98 4.52 8.65
CA THR A 243 -24.61 5.40 7.52
C THR A 243 -23.10 5.49 7.33
N LEU A 244 -22.65 5.52 6.08
CA LEU A 244 -21.28 5.77 5.69
C LEU A 244 -20.96 7.29 5.70
N PRO A 245 -19.77 7.70 6.00
CA PRO A 245 -18.61 6.91 6.44
C PRO A 245 -18.63 6.60 7.95
N ASP A 246 -19.55 7.17 8.71
CA ASP A 246 -19.61 7.17 10.19
C ASP A 246 -19.58 5.75 10.77
N ARG A 247 -20.14 4.78 10.05
CA ARG A 247 -20.13 3.37 10.43
C ARG A 247 -18.71 2.85 10.74
N TYR A 248 -17.69 3.38 10.09
CA TYR A 248 -16.30 2.89 10.19
C TYR A 248 -15.33 3.93 10.73
N GLU A 249 -15.75 5.19 10.91
CA GLU A 249 -14.88 6.28 11.37
C GLU A 249 -15.24 6.73 12.79
N ALA A 250 -15.04 5.84 13.76
CA ALA A 250 -15.20 6.20 15.17
C ALA A 250 -14.07 7.10 15.67
N GLY A 251 -14.40 8.11 16.47
CA GLY A 251 -13.46 9.05 17.06
C GLY A 251 -13.30 10.34 16.26
N THR A 252 -12.28 11.13 16.64
CA THR A 252 -11.92 12.37 15.93
C THR A 252 -10.98 12.04 14.77
N PRO A 253 -11.32 12.41 13.53
CA PRO A 253 -10.47 12.12 12.38
C PRO A 253 -9.18 12.96 12.40
N ASN A 254 -8.12 12.44 11.75
CA ASN A 254 -6.86 13.16 11.54
C ASN A 254 -7.03 14.22 10.43
N LEU A 255 -7.74 15.32 10.72
CA LEU A 255 -8.03 16.36 9.73
C LEU A 255 -6.77 17.02 9.14
N PRO A 256 -5.71 17.35 9.91
CA PRO A 256 -4.47 17.82 9.31
C PRO A 256 -3.88 16.85 8.31
N GLY A 257 -3.90 15.54 8.62
CA GLY A 257 -3.44 14.49 7.70
C GLY A 257 -4.30 14.38 6.44
N ILE A 258 -5.62 14.52 6.57
CA ILE A 258 -6.55 14.50 5.44
C ILE A 258 -6.29 15.70 4.51
N MET A 259 -6.10 16.91 5.07
CA MET A 259 -5.78 18.11 4.29
C MET A 259 -4.45 17.96 3.54
N GLY A 260 -3.43 17.43 4.22
CA GLY A 260 -2.14 17.13 3.60
C GLY A 260 -2.25 16.09 2.48
N LEU A 261 -3.04 15.04 2.69
CA LEU A 261 -3.32 14.03 1.66
C LEU A 261 -4.04 14.64 0.45
N GLY A 262 -5.02 15.49 0.66
CA GLY A 262 -5.73 16.19 -0.42
C GLY A 262 -4.81 17.03 -1.30
N VAL A 263 -3.81 17.71 -0.72
CA VAL A 263 -2.78 18.43 -1.50
C VAL A 263 -1.95 17.46 -2.32
N ALA A 264 -1.54 16.33 -1.76
CA ALA A 264 -0.77 15.32 -2.47
C ALA A 264 -1.55 14.70 -3.64
N LEU A 265 -2.85 14.39 -3.45
CA LEU A 265 -3.70 13.85 -4.50
C LEU A 265 -3.85 14.83 -5.68
N ARG A 266 -4.06 16.12 -5.40
CA ARG A 266 -4.11 17.16 -6.45
C ARG A 266 -2.79 17.25 -7.22
N TYR A 267 -1.64 17.21 -6.51
CA TYR A 267 -0.34 17.18 -7.15
C TYR A 267 -0.19 15.97 -8.09
N LEU A 268 -0.60 14.77 -7.67
CA LEU A 268 -0.57 13.58 -8.52
C LEU A 268 -1.49 13.71 -9.75
N GLN A 269 -2.64 14.34 -9.61
CA GLN A 269 -3.55 14.63 -10.73
C GLN A 269 -2.95 15.64 -11.71
N GLU A 270 -2.30 16.70 -11.22
CA GLU A 270 -1.66 17.75 -12.05
C GLU A 270 -0.47 17.22 -12.83
N VAL A 271 0.40 16.44 -12.19
CA VAL A 271 1.59 15.85 -12.85
C VAL A 271 1.20 14.68 -13.76
N GLY A 272 0.19 13.93 -13.37
CA GLY A 272 -0.31 12.73 -14.05
C GLY A 272 0.46 11.47 -13.69
N LEU A 273 -0.26 10.45 -13.22
CA LEU A 273 0.32 9.16 -12.81
C LEU A 273 1.11 8.47 -13.94
N ASP A 274 0.62 8.56 -15.18
CA ASP A 274 1.32 7.94 -16.32
C ASP A 274 2.69 8.55 -16.58
N ALA A 275 2.85 9.85 -16.36
CA ALA A 275 4.15 10.53 -16.51
C ALA A 275 5.11 10.10 -15.39
N LEU A 276 4.63 10.04 -14.15
CA LEU A 276 5.40 9.57 -13.01
C LEU A 276 5.80 8.10 -13.18
N HIS A 277 4.88 7.25 -13.59
CA HIS A 277 5.13 5.84 -13.84
C HIS A 277 6.18 5.61 -14.93
N ARG A 278 6.06 6.27 -16.09
CA ARG A 278 7.05 6.15 -17.17
C ARG A 278 8.45 6.54 -16.70
N ARG A 279 8.57 7.61 -15.91
CA ARG A 279 9.86 8.05 -15.36
C ARG A 279 10.41 7.03 -14.36
N GLU A 280 9.59 6.55 -13.44
CA GLU A 280 9.96 5.52 -12.46
C GLU A 280 10.45 4.25 -13.16
N MET A 281 9.74 3.79 -14.20
CA MET A 281 10.12 2.59 -14.95
C MET A 281 11.40 2.79 -15.77
N ALA A 282 11.63 3.96 -16.34
CA ALA A 282 12.89 4.26 -17.02
C ALA A 282 14.10 4.21 -16.06
N LEU A 283 13.97 4.78 -14.86
CA LEU A 283 15.01 4.72 -13.83
C LEU A 283 15.19 3.30 -13.27
N THR A 284 14.11 2.54 -13.13
CA THR A 284 14.12 1.14 -12.72
C THR A 284 14.88 0.28 -13.73
N GLU A 285 14.59 0.43 -15.03
CA GLU A 285 15.29 -0.30 -16.08
C GLU A 285 16.77 0.08 -16.14
N ARG A 286 17.10 1.38 -15.98
CA ARG A 286 18.48 1.84 -15.88
C ARG A 286 19.23 1.16 -14.73
N PHE A 287 18.61 1.10 -13.53
CA PHE A 287 19.19 0.43 -12.36
C PHE A 287 19.41 -1.07 -12.62
N LEU A 288 18.41 -1.77 -13.10
CA LEU A 288 18.47 -3.21 -13.38
C LEU A 288 19.52 -3.52 -14.48
N SER A 289 19.49 -2.76 -15.57
CA SER A 289 20.44 -2.94 -16.69
C SER A 289 21.88 -2.67 -16.26
N GLY A 290 22.10 -1.67 -15.38
CA GLY A 290 23.42 -1.34 -14.85
C GLY A 290 24.02 -2.41 -13.93
N LEU A 291 23.17 -3.29 -13.36
CA LEU A 291 23.62 -4.39 -12.50
C LEU A 291 23.67 -5.74 -13.23
N ARG A 292 23.18 -5.81 -14.47
CA ARG A 292 23.10 -7.06 -15.24
C ARG A 292 24.50 -7.65 -15.46
N GLY A 293 24.62 -8.96 -15.20
CA GLY A 293 25.89 -9.70 -15.35
C GLY A 293 26.82 -9.60 -14.14
N ASN A 294 26.44 -8.93 -13.06
CA ASN A 294 27.20 -8.99 -11.81
C ASN A 294 26.89 -10.32 -11.07
N GLU A 295 27.86 -11.25 -11.09
CA GLU A 295 27.73 -12.59 -10.51
C GLU A 295 27.81 -12.61 -8.96
N HIS A 296 28.09 -11.47 -8.32
CA HIS A 296 28.23 -11.35 -6.88
C HIS A 296 26.96 -10.90 -6.18
N ILE A 297 25.92 -10.58 -6.96
CA ILE A 297 24.61 -10.19 -6.46
C ILE A 297 23.50 -11.04 -7.08
N ARG A 298 22.39 -11.11 -6.39
CA ARG A 298 21.13 -11.65 -6.90
C ARG A 298 20.05 -10.59 -6.75
N ILE A 299 19.21 -10.42 -7.78
CA ILE A 299 18.06 -9.51 -7.76
C ILE A 299 16.79 -10.37 -7.77
N PRO A 300 16.11 -10.57 -6.62
CA PRO A 300 14.86 -11.31 -6.57
C PRO A 300 13.73 -10.60 -7.31
N GLY A 301 12.91 -11.35 -8.03
CA GLY A 301 11.77 -10.85 -8.79
C GLY A 301 12.07 -10.63 -10.28
N PRO A 302 11.19 -9.92 -11.03
CA PRO A 302 11.30 -9.73 -12.47
C PRO A 302 12.65 -9.14 -12.89
N ALA A 303 13.24 -9.68 -13.95
CA ALA A 303 14.58 -9.32 -14.42
C ALA A 303 14.65 -7.94 -15.12
N ASP A 304 13.52 -7.39 -15.53
CA ASP A 304 13.38 -6.08 -16.18
C ASP A 304 12.31 -5.23 -15.47
N ALA A 305 12.10 -4.01 -15.95
CA ALA A 305 11.12 -3.10 -15.38
C ALA A 305 9.65 -3.48 -15.68
N LYS A 306 9.41 -4.42 -16.59
CA LYS A 306 8.06 -4.83 -16.96
C LYS A 306 7.42 -5.68 -15.84
N GLY A 307 6.20 -5.33 -15.46
CA GLY A 307 5.45 -6.07 -14.42
C GLY A 307 5.93 -5.82 -12.99
N ARG A 308 6.59 -4.66 -12.75
CA ARG A 308 7.02 -4.25 -11.40
C ARG A 308 6.87 -2.75 -11.17
N VAL A 309 6.98 -2.34 -9.92
CA VAL A 309 7.17 -0.94 -9.49
C VAL A 309 8.65 -0.70 -9.18
N GLY A 310 9.05 0.54 -8.95
CA GLY A 310 10.44 0.94 -8.67
C GLY A 310 11.00 0.48 -7.31
N VAL A 311 10.65 -0.72 -6.88
CA VAL A 311 11.16 -1.40 -5.69
C VAL A 311 12.05 -2.55 -6.12
N ILE A 312 13.33 -2.50 -5.75
CA ILE A 312 14.35 -3.47 -6.18
C ILE A 312 15.10 -3.95 -4.94
N SER A 313 15.06 -5.23 -4.67
CA SER A 313 15.91 -5.88 -3.68
C SER A 313 17.19 -6.39 -4.33
N VAL A 314 18.31 -6.19 -3.67
CA VAL A 314 19.62 -6.74 -4.04
C VAL A 314 20.12 -7.60 -2.89
N ASP A 315 20.47 -8.83 -3.20
CA ASP A 315 21.04 -9.81 -2.28
C ASP A 315 22.54 -9.96 -2.60
N PHE A 316 23.42 -9.57 -1.67
CA PHE A 316 24.86 -9.63 -1.84
C PHE A 316 25.38 -11.01 -1.43
N LEU A 317 25.83 -11.80 -2.40
CA LEU A 317 26.13 -13.23 -2.20
C LEU A 317 27.44 -13.48 -1.44
N ARG A 318 28.30 -12.47 -1.29
CA ARG A 318 29.62 -12.60 -0.65
C ARG A 318 29.78 -11.78 0.61
N GLN A 319 28.78 -10.96 0.94
CA GLN A 319 28.81 -10.07 2.11
C GLN A 319 27.48 -10.13 2.88
N ASP A 320 27.49 -9.71 4.11
CA ASP A 320 26.28 -9.51 4.89
C ASP A 320 25.51 -8.29 4.38
N ASN A 321 24.23 -8.47 4.06
CA ASN A 321 23.36 -7.41 3.52
C ASN A 321 23.23 -6.20 4.47
N ALA A 322 23.30 -6.40 5.80
CA ALA A 322 23.22 -5.30 6.75
C ALA A 322 24.54 -4.50 6.79
N GLU A 323 25.69 -5.16 6.64
CA GLU A 323 26.99 -4.48 6.53
C GLU A 323 27.08 -3.67 5.24
N VAL A 324 26.62 -4.23 4.12
CA VAL A 324 26.57 -3.49 2.85
C VAL A 324 25.64 -2.27 2.96
N ALA A 325 24.47 -2.39 3.56
CA ALA A 325 23.57 -1.25 3.75
C ALA A 325 24.22 -0.14 4.60
N PHE A 326 24.97 -0.51 5.64
CA PHE A 326 25.75 0.44 6.43
C PHE A 326 26.87 1.11 5.62
N GLN A 327 27.59 0.36 4.80
CA GLN A 327 28.65 0.92 3.93
C GLN A 327 28.08 1.84 2.85
N LEU A 328 26.92 1.52 2.27
CA LEU A 328 26.20 2.39 1.33
C LEU A 328 25.89 3.76 1.93
N GLU A 329 25.45 3.81 3.19
CA GLU A 329 25.19 5.06 3.89
C GLU A 329 26.49 5.81 4.22
N GLU A 330 27.45 5.17 4.88
CA GLU A 330 28.68 5.81 5.40
C GLU A 330 29.65 6.26 4.31
N GLN A 331 29.84 5.44 3.26
CA GLN A 331 30.84 5.70 2.23
C GLN A 331 30.27 6.43 1.01
N TYR A 332 28.98 6.20 0.68
CA TYR A 332 28.35 6.72 -0.54
C TYR A 332 27.21 7.69 -0.26
N GLY A 333 26.73 7.80 0.98
CA GLY A 333 25.59 8.63 1.35
C GLY A 333 24.26 8.11 0.81
N ILE A 334 24.16 6.80 0.49
CA ILE A 334 22.98 6.19 -0.11
C ILE A 334 22.12 5.55 0.97
N LEU A 335 20.93 6.09 1.17
CA LEU A 335 19.96 5.65 2.17
C LEU A 335 19.06 4.55 1.60
N THR A 336 19.17 3.35 2.16
CA THR A 336 18.45 2.15 1.75
C THR A 336 17.81 1.47 2.97
N ARG A 337 17.13 0.36 2.76
CA ARG A 337 16.63 -0.47 3.86
C ARG A 337 17.13 -1.90 3.71
N CYS A 338 17.59 -2.50 4.81
CA CYS A 338 18.05 -3.89 4.86
C CYS A 338 17.09 -4.80 5.64
N GLY A 339 17.13 -6.10 5.35
CA GLY A 339 16.47 -7.18 6.09
C GLY A 339 15.22 -7.73 5.41
N LEU A 340 14.25 -8.20 6.21
CA LEU A 340 13.02 -8.88 5.71
C LEU A 340 11.90 -7.94 5.28
N HIS A 341 12.07 -6.63 5.33
CA HIS A 341 11.10 -5.61 4.89
C HIS A 341 9.67 -5.80 5.40
N CYS A 342 9.50 -6.44 6.58
CA CYS A 342 8.21 -6.85 7.13
C CYS A 342 7.41 -7.81 6.22
N ALA A 343 8.07 -8.59 5.37
CA ALA A 343 7.43 -9.52 4.42
C ALA A 343 8.15 -10.89 4.41
N PRO A 344 8.18 -11.63 5.54
CA PRO A 344 8.90 -12.92 5.62
C PRO A 344 8.36 -13.96 4.64
N LEU A 345 7.06 -13.92 4.29
CA LEU A 345 6.47 -14.81 3.28
C LEU A 345 7.08 -14.54 1.89
N ALA A 346 7.21 -13.27 1.50
CA ALA A 346 7.85 -12.90 0.24
C ALA A 346 9.31 -13.37 0.18
N HIS A 347 10.09 -13.19 1.25
CA HIS A 347 11.47 -13.66 1.29
C HIS A 347 11.58 -15.19 1.23
N LYS A 348 10.63 -15.94 1.81
CA LYS A 348 10.55 -17.41 1.66
C LYS A 348 10.25 -17.80 0.20
N THR A 349 9.29 -17.15 -0.44
CA THR A 349 8.94 -17.35 -1.85
C THR A 349 10.10 -17.04 -2.79
N LEU A 350 10.80 -15.93 -2.55
CA LEU A 350 11.90 -15.45 -3.38
C LEU A 350 13.28 -16.06 -3.02
N GLY A 351 13.35 -16.93 -1.99
CA GLY A 351 14.56 -17.65 -1.58
C GLY A 351 15.64 -16.77 -0.94
N SER A 352 15.24 -15.67 -0.26
CA SER A 352 16.12 -14.77 0.49
C SER A 352 15.83 -14.75 2.00
N TYR A 353 15.13 -15.75 2.51
CA TYR A 353 14.90 -15.96 3.92
C TYR A 353 15.97 -16.90 4.48
N PRO A 354 16.52 -16.69 5.70
CA PRO A 354 16.17 -15.66 6.68
C PRO A 354 16.97 -14.34 6.58
N GLU A 355 17.97 -14.24 5.74
CA GLU A 355 18.95 -13.12 5.69
C GLU A 355 18.30 -11.82 5.23
N GLY A 356 17.31 -11.88 4.33
CA GLY A 356 16.71 -10.71 3.70
C GLY A 356 17.56 -10.16 2.57
N THR A 357 17.40 -8.86 2.26
CA THR A 357 18.08 -8.17 1.14
C THR A 357 18.33 -6.71 1.48
N VAL A 358 19.17 -6.02 0.71
CA VAL A 358 19.21 -4.56 0.64
C VAL A 358 18.19 -4.09 -0.38
N ARG A 359 17.22 -3.28 0.04
CA ARG A 359 16.15 -2.78 -0.83
C ARG A 359 16.42 -1.34 -1.24
N PHE A 360 16.41 -1.11 -2.53
CA PHE A 360 16.41 0.19 -3.17
C PHE A 360 14.99 0.50 -3.66
N SER A 361 14.51 1.70 -3.45
CA SER A 361 13.20 2.12 -3.95
C SER A 361 13.26 3.52 -4.54
N ILE A 362 12.99 3.58 -5.84
CA ILE A 362 13.00 4.79 -6.65
C ILE A 362 11.79 5.64 -6.29
N GLY A 363 12.00 6.94 -6.10
CA GLY A 363 10.96 7.90 -5.81
C GLY A 363 10.72 8.88 -6.97
N TYR A 364 9.67 9.67 -6.84
CA TYR A 364 9.26 10.63 -7.89
C TYR A 364 10.30 11.74 -8.15
N THR A 365 11.21 12.01 -7.20
CA THR A 365 12.32 12.99 -7.35
C THR A 365 13.65 12.36 -7.66
N THR A 366 13.78 11.02 -7.62
CA THR A 366 15.05 10.34 -7.92
C THR A 366 15.55 10.72 -9.31
N THR A 367 16.87 10.98 -9.45
CA THR A 367 17.51 11.37 -10.71
C THR A 367 18.32 10.23 -11.32
N GLU A 368 18.67 10.35 -12.60
CA GLU A 368 19.54 9.39 -13.29
C GLU A 368 20.92 9.32 -12.64
N GLU A 369 21.48 10.47 -12.22
CA GLU A 369 22.78 10.55 -11.56
C GLU A 369 22.79 9.83 -10.22
N GLU A 370 21.64 9.88 -9.47
CA GLU A 370 21.48 9.17 -8.20
C GLU A 370 21.39 7.64 -8.42
N VAL A 371 20.70 7.21 -9.49
CA VAL A 371 20.67 5.81 -9.91
C VAL A 371 22.06 5.32 -10.32
N ASP A 372 22.79 6.10 -11.14
CA ASP A 372 24.15 5.75 -11.56
C ASP A 372 25.13 5.68 -10.38
N ALA A 373 24.99 6.56 -9.41
CA ALA A 373 25.80 6.52 -8.19
C ALA A 373 25.52 5.24 -7.38
N ALA A 374 24.26 4.83 -7.29
CA ALA A 374 23.90 3.58 -6.61
C ALA A 374 24.44 2.35 -7.34
N ILE A 375 24.36 2.32 -8.68
CA ILE A 375 24.93 1.24 -9.49
C ILE A 375 26.42 1.10 -9.24
N ARG A 376 27.18 2.22 -9.28
CA ARG A 376 28.63 2.20 -8.99
C ARG A 376 28.94 1.69 -7.60
N ALA A 377 28.23 2.21 -6.58
CA ALA A 377 28.42 1.77 -5.20
C ALA A 377 28.17 0.27 -5.01
N ILE A 378 27.13 -0.29 -5.69
CA ILE A 378 26.85 -1.73 -5.65
C ILE A 378 27.99 -2.52 -6.31
N HIS A 379 28.55 -2.07 -7.43
CA HIS A 379 29.68 -2.75 -8.07
C HIS A 379 30.95 -2.71 -7.21
N ASP A 380 31.19 -1.59 -6.53
CA ASP A 380 32.35 -1.43 -5.64
C ASP A 380 32.27 -2.33 -4.39
N LEU A 381 31.05 -2.59 -3.93
CA LEU A 381 30.77 -3.39 -2.72
C LEU A 381 30.45 -4.87 -3.00
N ALA A 382 30.20 -5.27 -4.23
CA ALA A 382 29.88 -6.66 -4.59
C ALA A 382 31.16 -7.46 -4.88
#